data_d7efc8ff54995a9f025775e15f9557a1
#
_entry.id   d7efc8ff54995a9f025775e15f9557a1
#
_cell.length_a   1.000
_cell.length_b   1.000
_cell.length_c   1.000
_cell.angle_alpha   90.00
_cell.angle_beta   90.00
_cell.angle_gamma   90.00
#
_symmetry.space_group_name_H-M   'P 1'
#
loop_
_entity.id
_entity.type
_entity.pdbx_description
1 polymer ?
#
loop_
_entity_poly.entity_id
_entity_poly.type
_entity_poly.pdbx_seq_one_letter_code
_entity_poly.pdbx_strand_id
1 'polypeptide(L)'
;MGMHANTYYYAGGFDDWFYEKDSLLTMEDLISYFKFSILANGGDSAADVDALADPGSVMLKATSGVYAQSGQLFTIAAACSLAGTGRVSVTSEYTAGITAISLVETSTSDDLSSWTEWQAVGASGELQSPNREYIRYRITLSTQDTSRTPKLLEIQLHDIPKPPYERLGFARPVVLDTNGAWEAVLENAFDIIVTSEVNGADILEFKLPFHDSKRVTLDNEKQVQIVNDVYRIRTITDEKSSDGRVVTQVYAEAAFYDLSFSAEKEPMEFVAETPEVPMRYALLGTGWSLGNVTVSTKRTWQSTEKNALAILRTIQNIHGGDLIFDSANRLVHLLTFGGTDSGALFCYRKNMKSIQRVVDTRSLITRLYAYGKDGMTFASINGNKEYVEDYSYSSEVRVGTLDASSISNPYQLLEFANMRLAQYAKPRISYVLSAMDLSVLTGYEHEAWKLGDIVTVDDKDLKLSVKTRVVRRQYNLQEPWKTVLELSTTLRELGDSSAGWDKAADILSSTDVLDRQELKDLVPFNHLRNSRADDGLTYWLSSGFTVDPNNGVSGTASFKAEGVLGMTKSLSQTVYPASRKSYTFSAQIASENLQKGPNGQVGIEVVIEYEDGSTETRFIDLF
;
A
#
# COMPACT_ATOMS: atom_id res chain seq x y z
N MET A 1 -11.70 2.67 29.77
CA MET A 1 -10.96 1.95 28.72
C MET A 1 -10.72 2.94 27.62
N GLY A 2 -9.47 3.30 27.38
CA GLY A 2 -9.13 4.23 26.31
C GLY A 2 -9.23 3.52 24.96
N MET A 3 -9.89 4.14 24.00
CA MET A 3 -9.91 3.64 22.64
C MET A 3 -8.56 3.77 21.98
N HIS A 4 -8.16 2.78 21.23
CA HIS A 4 -7.10 2.93 20.24
C HIS A 4 -7.56 3.86 19.11
N ALA A 5 -6.66 4.67 18.57
CA ALA A 5 -6.93 5.62 17.50
C ALA A 5 -7.54 5.02 16.22
N ASN A 6 -7.69 3.71 16.13
CA ASN A 6 -8.17 2.95 14.98
C ASN A 6 -9.40 2.08 15.28
N THR A 7 -10.17 2.41 16.32
CA THR A 7 -11.40 1.70 16.62
C THR A 7 -12.58 2.56 16.20
N TYR A 8 -13.39 2.03 15.30
CA TYR A 8 -14.59 2.70 14.81
C TYR A 8 -15.80 2.12 15.51
N TYR A 9 -16.57 2.98 16.18
CA TYR A 9 -17.83 2.57 16.77
C TYR A 9 -18.95 2.76 15.78
N TYR A 10 -19.82 1.78 15.70
CA TYR A 10 -20.94 1.81 14.81
C TYR A 10 -22.13 2.52 15.48
N ALA A 11 -22.23 3.81 15.32
CA ALA A 11 -23.34 4.61 15.82
C ALA A 11 -24.09 5.37 14.74
N GLY A 12 -23.90 5.08 13.52
CA GLY A 12 -24.67 5.43 12.33
C GLY A 12 -24.91 6.85 11.95
N GLY A 13 -24.55 7.19 10.78
CA GLY A 13 -25.23 7.99 9.77
C GLY A 13 -25.28 9.48 9.87
N PHE A 14 -24.43 10.11 10.59
CA PHE A 14 -24.13 11.51 10.40
C PHE A 14 -22.62 11.67 10.34
N ASP A 15 -22.15 12.41 9.36
CA ASP A 15 -20.75 12.51 8.93
C ASP A 15 -19.72 12.87 10.01
N ASP A 16 -20.15 13.33 11.15
CA ASP A 16 -19.30 13.79 12.24
C ASP A 16 -19.24 12.87 13.47
N TRP A 17 -19.95 11.75 13.48
CA TRP A 17 -20.17 10.96 14.70
C TRP A 17 -19.22 9.78 14.88
N PHE A 18 -18.51 9.40 13.83
CA PHE A 18 -17.69 8.20 13.80
C PHE A 18 -16.26 8.41 14.23
N TYR A 19 -15.84 9.65 14.31
CA TYR A 19 -14.50 10.01 14.66
C TYR A 19 -14.50 10.95 15.87
N GLU A 20 -14.96 10.48 17.01
CA GLU A 20 -14.66 11.16 18.25
C GLU A 20 -13.47 10.50 18.93
N LYS A 21 -12.41 11.24 18.97
CA LYS A 21 -11.08 10.83 19.37
C LYS A 21 -11.00 10.29 20.80
N ASP A 22 -11.96 10.55 21.65
CA ASP A 22 -11.87 10.31 23.09
C ASP A 22 -13.21 9.92 23.77
N SER A 23 -14.29 9.64 23.03
CA SER A 23 -15.55 9.22 23.65
C SER A 23 -16.01 7.84 23.20
N LEU A 24 -16.25 7.00 24.17
CA LEU A 24 -16.98 5.74 24.00
C LEU A 24 -18.47 6.10 23.77
N LEU A 25 -18.96 5.86 22.55
CA LEU A 25 -20.40 5.84 22.35
C LEU A 25 -21.00 4.73 23.18
N THR A 26 -21.98 5.06 23.98
CA THR A 26 -22.68 4.07 24.78
C THR A 26 -23.69 3.32 23.92
N MET A 27 -24.13 2.16 24.37
CA MET A 27 -25.19 1.44 23.66
C MET A 27 -26.52 2.20 23.67
N GLU A 28 -26.70 3.13 24.58
CA GLU A 28 -27.83 4.07 24.61
C GLU A 28 -27.81 5.02 23.40
N ASP A 29 -26.63 5.51 23.03
CA ASP A 29 -26.43 6.33 21.83
C ASP A 29 -26.71 5.52 20.57
N LEU A 30 -26.24 4.28 20.52
CA LEU A 30 -26.50 3.32 19.44
C LEU A 30 -27.99 3.00 19.30
N ILE A 31 -28.71 2.82 20.41
CA ILE A 31 -30.14 2.48 20.39
C ILE A 31 -30.98 3.62 19.88
N SER A 32 -30.70 4.85 20.28
CA SER A 32 -31.40 6.02 19.75
C SER A 32 -31.25 6.10 18.22
N TYR A 33 -30.14 5.71 17.74
CA TYR A 33 -29.81 5.70 16.33
C TYR A 33 -30.46 4.53 15.57
N PHE A 34 -30.37 3.31 16.07
CA PHE A 34 -31.04 2.13 15.49
C PHE A 34 -32.54 2.30 15.39
N LYS A 35 -33.15 2.96 16.38
CA LYS A 35 -34.55 3.36 16.34
C LYS A 35 -34.89 4.21 15.12
N PHE A 36 -34.02 5.16 14.79
CA PHE A 36 -34.19 6.02 13.62
C PHE A 36 -33.98 5.26 12.31
N SER A 37 -32.98 4.38 12.23
CA SER A 37 -32.68 3.61 11.03
C SER A 37 -33.74 2.55 10.73
N ILE A 38 -34.29 1.91 11.74
CA ILE A 38 -35.41 0.98 11.62
C ILE A 38 -36.65 1.69 11.05
N LEU A 39 -36.89 2.94 11.46
CA LEU A 39 -38.00 3.74 10.98
C LEU A 39 -37.75 4.33 9.57
N ALA A 40 -36.51 4.67 9.24
CA ALA A 40 -36.15 5.31 7.97
C ALA A 40 -36.08 4.35 6.78
N ASN A 41 -35.77 3.08 7.00
CA ASN A 41 -35.58 2.09 5.94
C ASN A 41 -36.84 1.23 5.62
N GLY A 42 -38.02 1.63 6.05
CA GLY A 42 -39.27 0.96 5.67
C GLY A 42 -39.34 -0.51 6.09
N GLY A 43 -38.88 -0.77 7.19
CA GLY A 43 -38.64 -1.87 8.02
C GLY A 43 -39.38 -3.20 7.97
N ASP A 44 -39.49 -3.88 6.87
CA ASP A 44 -40.04 -5.24 6.86
C ASP A 44 -39.04 -6.31 7.39
N SER A 45 -37.79 -5.94 7.63
CA SER A 45 -36.74 -6.90 8.00
C SER A 45 -36.17 -6.76 9.42
N ALA A 46 -36.53 -5.69 10.13
CA ALA A 46 -36.25 -5.57 11.57
C ALA A 46 -37.38 -6.16 12.43
N ALA A 47 -38.19 -6.99 11.84
CA ALA A 47 -39.52 -7.35 12.38
C ALA A 47 -39.47 -8.07 13.71
N ASP A 48 -38.37 -8.70 14.10
CA ASP A 48 -38.34 -9.56 15.28
C ASP A 48 -37.22 -9.20 16.27
N VAL A 49 -36.73 -7.96 16.24
CA VAL A 49 -35.80 -7.39 17.23
C VAL A 49 -36.39 -6.16 17.91
N ASP A 50 -35.98 -5.92 19.15
CA ASP A 50 -36.40 -4.80 19.97
C ASP A 50 -35.15 -4.12 20.58
N ALA A 51 -34.95 -2.87 20.24
CA ALA A 51 -33.86 -2.06 20.75
C ALA A 51 -34.27 -1.14 21.89
N LEU A 52 -35.51 -1.27 22.39
CA LEU A 52 -36.10 -0.38 23.39
C LEU A 52 -36.51 -1.08 24.66
N ALA A 53 -36.66 -2.40 24.62
CA ALA A 53 -37.15 -3.17 25.77
C ALA A 53 -36.16 -3.18 26.95
N ASP A 54 -34.86 -3.06 26.65
CA ASP A 54 -33.79 -2.99 27.65
C ASP A 54 -32.75 -1.94 27.18
N PRO A 55 -32.70 -0.75 27.80
CA PRO A 55 -31.78 0.30 27.44
C PRO A 55 -30.33 -0.20 27.44
N GLY A 56 -29.57 0.07 26.38
CA GLY A 56 -28.19 -0.38 26.21
C GLY A 56 -28.07 -1.75 25.54
N SER A 57 -29.15 -2.36 25.06
CA SER A 57 -29.09 -3.64 24.36
C SER A 57 -30.10 -3.75 23.21
N VAL A 58 -29.78 -4.59 22.22
CA VAL A 58 -30.74 -5.03 21.20
C VAL A 58 -31.05 -6.53 21.43
N MET A 59 -32.29 -6.87 21.50
CA MET A 59 -32.76 -8.23 21.79
C MET A 59 -33.86 -8.68 20.83
N LEU A 60 -34.25 -9.96 20.89
CA LEU A 60 -35.40 -10.44 20.13
C LEU A 60 -36.69 -9.80 20.66
N LYS A 61 -37.61 -9.52 19.75
CA LYS A 61 -38.90 -8.94 20.09
C LYS A 61 -39.76 -9.92 20.85
N ALA A 62 -40.39 -9.47 21.95
CA ALA A 62 -41.32 -10.23 22.72
C ALA A 62 -42.78 -9.88 22.39
N THR A 63 -43.63 -10.87 22.23
CA THR A 63 -45.09 -10.72 22.13
C THR A 63 -45.73 -11.51 23.26
N SER A 64 -46.42 -10.82 24.17
CA SER A 64 -47.03 -11.42 25.35
C SER A 64 -46.05 -12.25 26.21
N GLY A 65 -44.79 -11.76 26.34
CA GLY A 65 -43.77 -12.43 27.15
C GLY A 65 -43.05 -13.61 26.46
N VAL A 66 -43.30 -13.83 25.18
CA VAL A 66 -42.61 -14.87 24.36
C VAL A 66 -41.77 -14.20 23.32
N TYR A 67 -40.46 -14.49 23.31
CA TYR A 67 -39.53 -13.94 22.33
C TYR A 67 -39.66 -14.64 20.98
N ALA A 68 -39.43 -13.91 19.91
CA ALA A 68 -39.27 -14.48 18.58
C ALA A 68 -38.09 -15.48 18.55
N GLN A 69 -38.22 -16.55 17.76
CA GLN A 69 -37.15 -17.55 17.65
C GLN A 69 -35.90 -17.03 16.95
N SER A 70 -36.06 -16.05 16.05
CA SER A 70 -34.98 -15.39 15.33
C SER A 70 -35.40 -13.98 14.94
N GLY A 71 -34.46 -13.09 14.86
CA GLY A 71 -34.63 -11.72 14.37
C GLY A 71 -33.37 -11.19 13.74
N GLN A 72 -33.52 -10.22 12.86
CA GLN A 72 -32.39 -9.59 12.17
C GLN A 72 -32.36 -8.09 12.42
N LEU A 73 -31.18 -7.60 12.78
CA LEU A 73 -30.87 -6.19 12.88
C LEU A 73 -30.09 -5.77 11.62
N PHE A 74 -30.58 -4.77 10.92
CA PHE A 74 -29.87 -4.10 9.85
C PHE A 74 -29.42 -2.74 10.35
N THR A 75 -28.13 -2.44 10.18
CA THR A 75 -27.63 -1.12 10.51
C THR A 75 -27.70 -0.22 9.29
N ILE A 76 -27.65 1.08 9.52
CA ILE A 76 -27.38 2.03 8.42
C ILE A 76 -25.92 1.96 8.04
N ALA A 77 -25.59 2.67 6.95
CA ALA A 77 -24.23 2.79 6.47
C ALA A 77 -23.38 3.69 7.38
N ALA A 78 -22.17 3.25 7.67
CA ALA A 78 -21.15 4.04 8.35
C ALA A 78 -19.96 4.29 7.44
N ALA A 79 -19.32 5.43 7.60
CA ALA A 79 -18.05 5.67 6.97
C ALA A 79 -17.01 4.66 7.48
N CYS A 80 -16.25 4.08 6.54
CA CYS A 80 -15.29 3.03 6.81
C CYS A 80 -14.05 3.26 5.94
N SER A 81 -12.99 3.79 6.51
CA SER A 81 -11.70 3.94 5.83
C SER A 81 -10.67 3.09 6.55
N LEU A 82 -10.45 1.86 6.07
CA LEU A 82 -9.51 0.93 6.67
C LEU A 82 -8.16 1.03 5.95
N ALA A 83 -7.11 1.22 6.71
CA ALA A 83 -5.72 1.19 6.21
C ALA A 83 -5.15 -0.24 6.18
N GLY A 84 -5.77 -1.16 6.92
CA GLY A 84 -5.36 -2.54 7.07
C GLY A 84 -6.48 -3.54 6.82
N THR A 85 -6.51 -4.60 7.62
CA THR A 85 -7.57 -5.61 7.59
C THR A 85 -8.64 -5.25 8.61
N GLY A 86 -9.89 -5.12 8.17
CA GLY A 86 -11.01 -4.89 9.07
C GLY A 86 -11.30 -6.14 9.92
N ARG A 87 -11.55 -5.92 11.20
CA ARG A 87 -12.03 -6.95 12.12
C ARG A 87 -13.25 -6.46 12.87
N VAL A 88 -14.32 -7.23 12.81
CA VAL A 88 -15.55 -6.97 13.56
C VAL A 88 -15.50 -7.73 14.88
N SER A 89 -15.71 -7.04 15.98
CA SER A 89 -15.97 -7.65 17.29
C SER A 89 -17.38 -7.35 17.74
N VAL A 90 -18.00 -8.31 18.41
CA VAL A 90 -19.36 -8.22 18.93
C VAL A 90 -19.35 -8.55 20.41
N THR A 91 -19.84 -7.60 21.21
CA THR A 91 -20.06 -7.82 22.64
C THR A 91 -21.52 -8.17 22.84
N SER A 92 -21.79 -9.31 23.48
CA SER A 92 -23.15 -9.80 23.67
C SER A 92 -23.30 -10.61 24.96
N GLU A 93 -24.51 -10.61 25.50
CA GLU A 93 -24.93 -11.55 26.56
C GLU A 93 -25.78 -12.64 25.94
N TYR A 94 -25.45 -13.90 26.21
CA TYR A 94 -26.17 -15.03 25.70
C TYR A 94 -26.11 -16.23 26.67
N THR A 95 -27.05 -17.16 26.53
CA THR A 95 -27.02 -18.43 27.24
C THR A 95 -26.51 -19.50 26.29
N ALA A 96 -25.34 -20.07 26.60
CA ALA A 96 -24.69 -21.06 25.75
C ALA A 96 -25.63 -22.23 25.40
N GLY A 97 -25.69 -22.56 24.11
CA GLY A 97 -26.54 -23.63 23.59
C GLY A 97 -28.03 -23.30 23.53
N ILE A 98 -28.48 -22.12 24.00
CA ILE A 98 -29.89 -21.72 24.00
C ILE A 98 -30.12 -20.46 23.20
N THR A 99 -29.34 -19.39 23.46
CA THR A 99 -29.45 -18.13 22.75
C THR A 99 -28.11 -17.80 22.08
N ALA A 100 -28.11 -17.12 20.94
CA ALA A 100 -26.91 -16.78 20.22
C ALA A 100 -27.06 -15.51 19.34
N ILE A 101 -25.95 -14.82 19.12
CA ILE A 101 -25.76 -14.04 17.91
C ILE A 101 -25.27 -15.03 16.84
N SER A 102 -26.20 -15.49 16.02
CA SER A 102 -25.97 -16.66 15.16
C SER A 102 -25.21 -16.32 13.87
N LEU A 103 -25.27 -15.08 13.42
CA LEU A 103 -24.61 -14.65 12.20
C LEU A 103 -24.37 -13.15 12.24
N VAL A 104 -23.18 -12.73 11.82
CA VAL A 104 -22.82 -11.34 11.57
C VAL A 104 -22.33 -11.25 10.13
N GLU A 105 -22.92 -10.37 9.34
CA GLU A 105 -22.59 -10.17 7.95
C GLU A 105 -22.35 -8.69 7.68
N THR A 106 -21.53 -8.41 6.70
CA THR A 106 -21.21 -7.05 6.26
C THR A 106 -21.46 -6.88 4.77
N SER A 107 -21.72 -5.66 4.37
CA SER A 107 -21.85 -5.23 2.98
C SER A 107 -21.25 -3.82 2.87
N THR A 108 -20.48 -3.56 1.82
CA THR A 108 -19.70 -2.32 1.66
C THR A 108 -20.07 -1.59 0.38
N SER A 109 -19.84 -0.28 0.34
CA SER A 109 -20.14 0.60 -0.78
C SER A 109 -19.17 1.77 -0.84
N ASP A 110 -18.93 2.32 -2.04
CA ASP A 110 -18.16 3.55 -2.24
C ASP A 110 -19.06 4.78 -2.44
N ASP A 111 -20.36 4.59 -2.70
CA ASP A 111 -21.29 5.65 -3.13
C ASP A 111 -22.63 5.65 -2.42
N LEU A 112 -22.82 4.80 -1.41
CA LEU A 112 -24.08 4.57 -0.68
C LEU A 112 -25.26 4.06 -1.53
N SER A 113 -25.07 3.89 -2.84
CA SER A 113 -26.11 3.43 -3.76
C SER A 113 -25.89 1.98 -4.24
N SER A 114 -24.63 1.60 -4.46
CA SER A 114 -24.21 0.30 -4.97
C SER A 114 -23.53 -0.49 -3.87
N TRP A 115 -24.19 -1.53 -3.37
CA TRP A 115 -23.72 -2.34 -2.25
C TRP A 115 -23.26 -3.71 -2.71
N THR A 116 -22.18 -4.21 -2.09
CA THR A 116 -21.75 -5.59 -2.28
C THR A 116 -22.80 -6.57 -1.74
N GLU A 117 -22.75 -7.81 -2.22
CA GLU A 117 -23.48 -8.91 -1.59
C GLU A 117 -23.05 -9.05 -0.11
N TRP A 118 -24.01 -9.50 0.73
CA TRP A 118 -23.74 -9.74 2.14
C TRP A 118 -22.72 -10.86 2.32
N GLN A 119 -21.64 -10.57 3.04
CA GLN A 119 -20.57 -11.51 3.35
C GLN A 119 -20.53 -11.77 4.87
N ALA A 120 -20.55 -13.04 5.24
CA ALA A 120 -20.39 -13.42 6.64
C ALA A 120 -18.99 -13.02 7.14
N VAL A 121 -18.93 -12.47 8.34
CA VAL A 121 -17.67 -12.18 9.03
C VAL A 121 -16.98 -13.50 9.35
N GLY A 122 -15.67 -13.59 9.13
CA GLY A 122 -14.86 -14.77 9.43
C GLY A 122 -14.91 -15.19 10.90
N ALA A 123 -14.57 -16.43 11.19
CA ALA A 123 -14.65 -16.99 12.54
C ALA A 123 -13.81 -16.23 13.59
N SER A 124 -12.73 -15.58 13.17
CA SER A 124 -11.89 -14.70 14.01
C SER A 124 -12.34 -13.23 14.01
N GLY A 125 -13.47 -12.93 13.37
CA GLY A 125 -13.99 -11.57 13.22
C GLY A 125 -13.52 -10.85 11.95
N GLU A 126 -12.75 -11.49 11.09
CA GLU A 126 -12.20 -10.85 9.90
C GLU A 126 -13.27 -10.45 8.90
N LEU A 127 -13.14 -9.22 8.39
CA LEU A 127 -14.02 -8.69 7.36
C LEU A 127 -13.77 -9.45 6.03
N GLN A 128 -14.83 -10.01 5.45
CA GLN A 128 -14.77 -10.71 4.17
C GLN A 128 -15.26 -9.82 3.01
N SER A 129 -15.98 -8.74 3.32
CA SER A 129 -16.39 -7.74 2.33
C SER A 129 -15.18 -6.93 1.86
N PRO A 130 -15.16 -6.48 0.59
CA PRO A 130 -14.14 -5.57 0.09
C PRO A 130 -14.04 -4.30 0.92
N ASN A 131 -12.82 -3.78 1.11
CA ASN A 131 -12.62 -2.49 1.78
C ASN A 131 -13.12 -1.35 0.89
N ARG A 132 -14.10 -0.57 1.37
CA ARG A 132 -14.73 0.55 0.68
C ARG A 132 -15.02 1.67 1.66
N GLU A 133 -15.51 2.82 1.15
CA GLU A 133 -15.76 4.01 1.97
C GLU A 133 -16.87 3.85 3.00
N TYR A 134 -17.84 2.95 2.76
CA TYR A 134 -18.99 2.75 3.64
C TYR A 134 -19.21 1.26 3.92
N ILE A 135 -19.66 0.97 5.15
CA ILE A 135 -19.99 -0.39 5.61
C ILE A 135 -21.34 -0.38 6.32
N ARG A 136 -22.08 -1.48 6.19
CA ARG A 136 -23.29 -1.77 6.95
C ARG A 136 -23.28 -3.21 7.43
N TYR A 137 -24.03 -3.49 8.50
CA TYR A 137 -24.06 -4.80 9.11
C TYR A 137 -25.46 -5.40 9.07
N ARG A 138 -25.51 -6.71 8.97
CA ARG A 138 -26.70 -7.52 9.21
C ARG A 138 -26.37 -8.51 10.30
N ILE A 139 -27.10 -8.47 11.44
CA ILE A 139 -26.83 -9.29 12.60
C ILE A 139 -28.08 -10.11 12.88
N THR A 140 -27.91 -11.44 12.99
CA THR A 140 -28.98 -12.36 13.27
C THR A 140 -28.89 -12.85 14.71
N LEU A 141 -29.93 -12.57 15.48
CA LEU A 141 -30.15 -13.08 16.84
C LEU A 141 -31.03 -14.31 16.76
N SER A 142 -30.79 -15.30 17.61
CA SER A 142 -31.62 -16.53 17.65
C SER A 142 -31.74 -17.10 19.06
N THR A 143 -32.83 -17.79 19.30
CA THR A 143 -33.07 -18.55 20.54
C THR A 143 -33.74 -19.88 20.25
N GLN A 144 -33.36 -20.90 21.02
CA GLN A 144 -34.04 -22.21 21.05
C GLN A 144 -35.10 -22.29 22.17
N ASP A 145 -35.08 -21.33 23.11
CA ASP A 145 -36.02 -21.20 24.20
C ASP A 145 -36.64 -19.79 24.17
N THR A 146 -37.86 -19.69 23.72
CA THR A 146 -38.56 -18.40 23.55
C THR A 146 -38.87 -17.67 24.87
N SER A 147 -38.53 -18.23 26.02
CA SER A 147 -38.52 -17.52 27.30
C SER A 147 -37.25 -16.70 27.53
N ARG A 148 -36.24 -16.84 26.65
CA ARG A 148 -34.92 -16.22 26.74
C ARG A 148 -34.52 -15.55 25.42
N THR A 149 -33.72 -14.51 25.51
CA THR A 149 -33.21 -13.76 24.36
C THR A 149 -31.73 -13.50 24.51
N PRO A 150 -30.93 -13.51 23.43
CA PRO A 150 -29.59 -12.91 23.45
C PRO A 150 -29.71 -11.41 23.51
N LYS A 151 -28.71 -10.76 24.07
CA LYS A 151 -28.58 -9.30 24.05
C LYS A 151 -27.31 -8.91 23.28
N LEU A 152 -27.47 -8.13 22.24
CA LEU A 152 -26.37 -7.46 21.56
C LEU A 152 -26.07 -6.16 22.29
N LEU A 153 -24.86 -5.99 22.79
CA LEU A 153 -24.45 -4.84 23.58
C LEU A 153 -23.61 -3.84 22.77
N GLU A 154 -22.72 -4.35 21.89
CA GLU A 154 -21.80 -3.50 21.15
C GLU A 154 -21.29 -4.20 19.89
N ILE A 155 -21.04 -3.41 18.86
CA ILE A 155 -20.33 -3.82 17.65
C ILE A 155 -19.19 -2.83 17.43
N GLN A 156 -18.00 -3.36 17.23
CA GLN A 156 -16.82 -2.55 16.93
C GLN A 156 -16.20 -3.02 15.62
N LEU A 157 -15.80 -2.08 14.78
CA LEU A 157 -14.93 -2.33 13.63
C LEU A 157 -13.52 -1.87 14.00
N HIS A 158 -12.61 -2.81 14.01
CA HIS A 158 -11.20 -2.52 14.25
C HIS A 158 -10.47 -2.50 12.93
N ASP A 159 -9.73 -1.44 12.66
CA ASP A 159 -8.69 -1.44 11.64
C ASP A 159 -7.45 -2.10 12.26
N ILE A 160 -7.18 -3.33 11.86
CA ILE A 160 -5.95 -4.00 12.24
C ILE A 160 -4.90 -3.60 11.21
N PRO A 161 -3.98 -2.69 11.55
CA PRO A 161 -2.90 -2.34 10.64
C PRO A 161 -2.20 -3.62 10.22
N LYS A 162 -1.89 -3.75 8.94
CA LYS A 162 -1.03 -4.86 8.49
C LYS A 162 0.21 -4.87 9.37
N PRO A 163 0.60 -6.04 9.89
CA PRO A 163 1.75 -6.12 10.79
C PRO A 163 2.95 -5.38 10.18
N PRO A 164 3.77 -4.69 10.98
CA PRO A 164 4.91 -3.93 10.46
C PRO A 164 5.84 -4.74 9.55
N TYR A 165 5.92 -6.06 9.76
CA TYR A 165 6.72 -6.95 8.93
C TYR A 165 6.14 -7.13 7.51
N GLU A 166 4.82 -7.05 7.31
CA GLU A 166 4.22 -7.03 5.96
C GLU A 166 4.50 -5.69 5.26
N ARG A 167 4.66 -4.62 6.03
CA ARG A 167 5.07 -3.30 5.51
C ARG A 167 6.58 -3.21 5.28
N LEU A 168 7.39 -3.95 6.05
CA LEU A 168 8.85 -3.93 6.03
C LEU A 168 9.47 -4.93 5.03
N GLY A 169 8.73 -5.37 4.02
CA GLY A 169 9.32 -6.14 2.95
C GLY A 169 9.64 -7.59 3.30
N PHE A 170 8.99 -8.16 4.29
CA PHE A 170 8.94 -9.62 4.44
C PHE A 170 7.96 -10.29 3.48
N ALA A 171 7.39 -9.49 2.56
CA ALA A 171 6.63 -10.02 1.46
C ALA A 171 7.47 -11.03 0.68
N ARG A 172 6.89 -12.18 0.41
CA ARG A 172 7.52 -13.24 -0.37
C ARG A 172 6.80 -13.36 -1.70
N PRO A 173 7.54 -13.61 -2.79
CA PRO A 173 6.90 -13.93 -4.06
C PRO A 173 6.06 -15.19 -3.92
N VAL A 174 4.85 -15.15 -4.42
CA VAL A 174 3.92 -16.28 -4.45
C VAL A 174 3.67 -16.66 -5.89
N VAL A 175 4.04 -17.86 -6.28
CA VAL A 175 3.74 -18.39 -7.60
C VAL A 175 2.25 -18.75 -7.65
N LEU A 176 1.57 -18.32 -8.70
CA LEU A 176 0.17 -18.63 -8.95
C LEU A 176 0.05 -19.73 -10.01
N ASP A 177 -0.93 -20.59 -9.81
CA ASP A 177 -1.31 -21.58 -10.82
C ASP A 177 -2.08 -20.92 -12.00
N THR A 178 -2.46 -21.71 -12.97
CA THR A 178 -3.22 -21.24 -14.15
C THR A 178 -4.61 -20.69 -13.82
N ASN A 179 -5.14 -20.96 -12.64
CA ASN A 179 -6.43 -20.48 -12.15
C ASN A 179 -6.29 -19.24 -11.26
N GLY A 180 -5.06 -18.78 -11.00
CA GLY A 180 -4.77 -17.68 -10.11
C GLY A 180 -4.74 -18.06 -8.62
N ALA A 181 -4.77 -19.35 -8.29
CA ALA A 181 -4.62 -19.81 -6.91
C ALA A 181 -3.14 -19.93 -6.52
N TRP A 182 -2.84 -19.83 -5.23
CA TRP A 182 -1.47 -19.95 -4.72
C TRP A 182 -0.93 -21.37 -4.90
N GLU A 183 0.11 -21.51 -5.70
CA GLU A 183 0.82 -22.77 -5.92
C GLU A 183 2.00 -22.93 -4.95
N ALA A 184 2.82 -21.90 -4.80
CA ALA A 184 3.98 -21.93 -3.90
C ALA A 184 4.34 -20.54 -3.37
N VAL A 185 4.69 -20.46 -2.10
CA VAL A 185 5.32 -19.29 -1.49
C VAL A 185 6.83 -19.49 -1.50
N LEU A 186 7.59 -18.55 -2.07
CA LEU A 186 9.06 -18.65 -2.22
C LEU A 186 9.74 -18.02 -1.00
N GLU A 187 9.81 -18.75 0.12
CA GLU A 187 10.35 -18.23 1.38
C GLU A 187 11.85 -17.89 1.30
N ASN A 188 12.59 -18.63 0.48
CA ASN A 188 14.03 -18.44 0.31
C ASN A 188 14.39 -17.46 -0.82
N ALA A 189 13.40 -16.79 -1.41
CA ALA A 189 13.67 -15.72 -2.37
C ALA A 189 14.41 -14.56 -1.69
N PHE A 190 15.38 -14.00 -2.40
CA PHE A 190 16.19 -12.88 -1.93
C PHE A 190 16.46 -11.88 -3.07
N ASP A 191 17.00 -10.72 -2.74
CA ASP A 191 17.15 -9.59 -3.66
C ASP A 191 15.84 -9.26 -4.40
N ILE A 192 14.74 -9.15 -3.63
CA ILE A 192 13.41 -8.91 -4.19
C ILE A 192 13.25 -7.41 -4.44
N ILE A 193 13.26 -7.02 -5.70
CA ILE A 193 13.27 -5.62 -6.13
C ILE A 193 12.08 -5.37 -7.05
N VAL A 194 11.30 -4.33 -6.72
CA VAL A 194 10.25 -3.80 -7.58
C VAL A 194 10.71 -2.46 -8.15
N THR A 195 10.79 -2.37 -9.47
CA THR A 195 11.10 -1.14 -10.18
C THR A 195 9.87 -0.61 -10.88
N SER A 196 9.40 0.58 -10.51
CA SER A 196 8.20 1.20 -11.08
C SER A 196 8.50 2.62 -11.54
N GLU A 197 7.93 3.01 -12.70
CA GLU A 197 8.06 4.35 -13.30
C GLU A 197 6.70 4.93 -13.68
N VAL A 198 6.52 6.22 -13.50
CA VAL A 198 5.34 6.92 -14.01
C VAL A 198 5.35 6.87 -15.55
N ASN A 199 4.28 6.38 -16.14
CA ASN A 199 4.15 6.15 -17.59
C ASN A 199 5.19 5.17 -18.17
N GLY A 200 5.88 4.41 -17.35
CA GLY A 200 7.03 3.61 -17.74
C GLY A 200 6.97 2.15 -17.31
N ALA A 201 8.09 1.68 -16.80
CA ALA A 201 8.28 0.30 -16.38
C ALA A 201 7.57 -0.02 -15.05
N ASP A 202 7.15 -1.27 -14.93
CA ASP A 202 6.74 -1.89 -13.67
C ASP A 202 7.18 -3.36 -13.70
N ILE A 203 8.25 -3.64 -12.96
CA ILE A 203 9.04 -4.86 -13.08
C ILE A 203 9.33 -5.40 -11.69
N LEU A 204 9.24 -6.72 -11.55
CA LEU A 204 9.69 -7.47 -10.37
C LEU A 204 10.90 -8.31 -10.73
N GLU A 205 11.96 -8.18 -9.95
CA GLU A 205 13.15 -9.02 -10.03
C GLU A 205 13.41 -9.67 -8.67
N PHE A 206 13.78 -10.94 -8.67
CA PHE A 206 14.21 -11.62 -7.46
C PHE A 206 15.12 -12.81 -7.79
N LYS A 207 15.80 -13.29 -6.77
CA LYS A 207 16.67 -14.47 -6.85
C LYS A 207 16.17 -15.57 -5.95
N LEU A 208 16.43 -16.82 -6.34
CA LEU A 208 16.14 -18.03 -5.57
C LEU A 208 17.34 -18.96 -5.62
N PRO A 209 17.74 -19.64 -4.51
CA PRO A 209 18.75 -20.69 -4.59
C PRO A 209 18.32 -21.77 -5.58
N PHE A 210 19.22 -22.18 -6.48
CA PHE A 210 18.89 -23.15 -7.54
C PHE A 210 18.38 -24.50 -7.01
N HIS A 211 18.90 -24.92 -5.86
CA HIS A 211 18.52 -26.20 -5.21
C HIS A 211 17.28 -26.06 -4.30
N ASP A 212 16.61 -24.92 -4.30
CA ASP A 212 15.35 -24.78 -3.58
C ASP A 212 14.29 -25.73 -4.14
N SER A 213 13.59 -26.44 -3.26
CA SER A 213 12.57 -27.43 -3.66
C SER A 213 11.41 -26.80 -4.44
N LYS A 214 11.14 -25.51 -4.23
CA LYS A 214 10.09 -24.75 -4.92
C LYS A 214 10.55 -24.15 -6.25
N ARG A 215 11.84 -24.24 -6.59
CA ARG A 215 12.37 -23.83 -7.90
C ARG A 215 11.59 -24.47 -9.06
N VAL A 216 11.11 -25.70 -8.88
CA VAL A 216 10.34 -26.48 -9.87
C VAL A 216 8.99 -25.82 -10.22
N THR A 217 8.47 -24.95 -9.37
CA THR A 217 7.21 -24.23 -9.66
C THR A 217 7.42 -23.01 -10.56
N LEU A 218 8.67 -22.56 -10.77
CA LEU A 218 8.99 -21.43 -11.62
C LEU A 218 9.06 -21.85 -13.09
N ASP A 219 8.16 -21.30 -13.89
CA ASP A 219 8.15 -21.43 -15.35
C ASP A 219 7.86 -20.08 -16.00
N ASN A 220 8.37 -19.89 -17.22
CA ASN A 220 8.01 -18.71 -18.01
C ASN A 220 6.50 -18.68 -18.24
N GLU A 221 5.94 -17.48 -18.33
CA GLU A 221 4.50 -17.18 -18.47
C GLU A 221 3.65 -17.47 -17.21
N LYS A 222 4.19 -18.13 -16.18
CA LYS A 222 3.49 -18.18 -14.89
C LYS A 222 3.42 -16.81 -14.23
N GLN A 223 2.45 -16.65 -13.35
CA GLN A 223 2.27 -15.42 -12.59
C GLN A 223 2.91 -15.52 -11.21
N VAL A 224 3.46 -14.42 -10.75
CA VAL A 224 3.98 -14.25 -9.41
C VAL A 224 3.29 -13.05 -8.77
N GLN A 225 2.69 -13.28 -7.62
CA GLN A 225 2.13 -12.23 -6.79
C GLN A 225 3.14 -11.77 -5.75
N ILE A 226 3.27 -10.47 -5.56
CA ILE A 226 4.00 -9.85 -4.47
C ILE A 226 3.16 -8.72 -3.86
N VAL A 227 2.88 -8.81 -2.59
CA VAL A 227 1.90 -7.95 -1.89
C VAL A 227 0.53 -8.06 -2.58
N ASN A 228 0.10 -7.03 -3.31
CA ASN A 228 -1.17 -7.02 -4.05
C ASN A 228 -0.98 -7.00 -5.58
N ASP A 229 0.27 -6.89 -6.04
CA ASP A 229 0.58 -6.77 -7.46
C ASP A 229 0.91 -8.14 -8.06
N VAL A 230 0.49 -8.34 -9.30
CA VAL A 230 0.70 -9.58 -10.05
C VAL A 230 1.60 -9.29 -11.24
N TYR A 231 2.66 -10.09 -11.34
CA TYR A 231 3.66 -10.02 -12.40
C TYR A 231 3.69 -11.32 -13.19
N ARG A 232 4.05 -11.26 -14.45
CA ARG A 232 4.25 -12.44 -15.31
C ARG A 232 5.73 -12.69 -15.51
N ILE A 233 6.17 -13.90 -15.23
CA ILE A 233 7.56 -14.32 -15.42
C ILE A 233 7.89 -14.32 -16.91
N ARG A 234 8.88 -13.52 -17.30
CA ARG A 234 9.35 -13.46 -18.69
C ARG A 234 10.70 -14.16 -18.89
N THR A 235 11.58 -13.99 -17.91
CA THR A 235 12.92 -14.58 -18.03
C THR A 235 13.29 -15.28 -16.73
N ILE A 236 13.83 -16.49 -16.87
CA ILE A 236 14.44 -17.26 -15.79
C ILE A 236 15.86 -17.56 -16.22
N THR A 237 16.84 -17.13 -15.43
CA THR A 237 18.27 -17.33 -15.70
C THR A 237 18.91 -18.09 -14.55
N ASP A 238 19.51 -19.23 -14.84
CA ASP A 238 20.31 -19.97 -13.87
C ASP A 238 21.78 -19.59 -14.04
N GLU A 239 22.37 -19.03 -12.99
CA GLU A 239 23.75 -18.56 -12.99
C GLU A 239 24.58 -19.32 -11.96
N LYS A 240 25.78 -19.72 -12.37
CA LYS A 240 26.78 -20.28 -11.46
C LYS A 240 27.92 -19.29 -11.29
N SER A 241 28.05 -18.74 -10.09
CA SER A 241 29.11 -17.81 -9.76
C SER A 241 30.48 -18.50 -9.62
N SER A 242 31.56 -17.72 -9.66
CA SER A 242 32.95 -18.24 -9.55
C SER A 242 33.27 -18.95 -8.24
N ASP A 243 32.51 -18.66 -7.18
CA ASP A 243 32.60 -19.35 -5.87
C ASP A 243 31.78 -20.64 -5.80
N GLY A 244 31.18 -21.05 -6.93
CA GLY A 244 30.43 -22.30 -7.07
C GLY A 244 28.97 -22.25 -6.65
N ARG A 245 28.46 -21.10 -6.15
CA ARG A 245 27.05 -20.93 -5.85
C ARG A 245 26.22 -20.90 -7.14
N VAL A 246 25.07 -21.56 -7.11
CA VAL A 246 24.13 -21.57 -8.22
C VAL A 246 22.83 -20.89 -7.78
N VAL A 247 22.44 -19.91 -8.54
CA VAL A 247 21.27 -19.05 -8.24
C VAL A 247 20.38 -18.96 -9.47
N THR A 248 19.07 -19.02 -9.27
CA THR A 248 18.07 -18.71 -10.27
C THR A 248 17.67 -17.25 -10.11
N GLN A 249 17.82 -16.46 -11.17
CA GLN A 249 17.30 -15.08 -11.26
C GLN A 249 16.01 -15.10 -12.05
N VAL A 250 15.00 -14.38 -11.55
CA VAL A 250 13.69 -14.26 -12.18
C VAL A 250 13.44 -12.79 -12.49
N TYR A 251 13.05 -12.53 -13.74
CA TYR A 251 12.57 -11.25 -14.22
C TYR A 251 11.09 -11.40 -14.61
N ALA A 252 10.23 -10.57 -14.04
CA ALA A 252 8.81 -10.60 -14.26
C ALA A 252 8.27 -9.19 -14.51
N GLU A 253 7.30 -9.08 -15.41
CA GLU A 253 6.66 -7.83 -15.82
C GLU A 253 5.24 -7.74 -15.28
N ALA A 254 4.79 -6.53 -14.94
CA ALA A 254 3.40 -6.29 -14.50
C ALA A 254 2.39 -6.76 -15.56
N ALA A 255 1.24 -7.21 -15.11
CA ALA A 255 0.24 -7.85 -15.96
C ALA A 255 -0.23 -6.97 -17.14
N PHE A 256 -0.12 -5.63 -17.04
CA PHE A 256 -0.51 -4.75 -18.15
C PHE A 256 0.37 -4.90 -19.40
N TYR A 257 1.59 -5.44 -19.28
CA TYR A 257 2.42 -5.72 -20.46
C TYR A 257 1.80 -6.76 -21.39
N ASP A 258 0.88 -7.59 -20.89
CA ASP A 258 0.12 -8.53 -21.73
C ASP A 258 -0.73 -7.81 -22.79
N LEU A 259 -1.05 -6.52 -22.60
CA LEU A 259 -1.71 -5.69 -23.60
C LEU A 259 -0.88 -5.49 -24.88
N SER A 260 0.44 -5.71 -24.85
CA SER A 260 1.32 -5.70 -26.02
C SER A 260 1.09 -6.91 -26.93
N PHE A 261 0.54 -7.99 -26.39
CA PHE A 261 0.19 -9.22 -27.10
C PHE A 261 -1.31 -9.31 -27.42
N SER A 262 -2.05 -8.20 -27.25
CA SER A 262 -3.48 -8.15 -27.61
C SER A 262 -3.70 -8.40 -29.10
N ALA A 263 -4.92 -8.79 -29.45
CA ALA A 263 -5.30 -8.96 -30.87
C ALA A 263 -5.01 -7.67 -31.66
N GLU A 264 -4.60 -7.85 -32.92
CA GLU A 264 -4.29 -6.75 -33.82
C GLU A 264 -5.47 -5.80 -33.97
N LYS A 265 -5.19 -4.50 -33.91
CA LYS A 265 -6.16 -3.42 -34.07
C LYS A 265 -6.05 -2.84 -35.47
N GLU A 266 -7.21 -2.59 -36.08
CA GLU A 266 -7.27 -1.90 -37.36
C GLU A 266 -6.93 -0.41 -37.17
N PRO A 267 -6.35 0.25 -38.19
CA PRO A 267 -6.16 1.69 -38.16
C PRO A 267 -7.50 2.42 -37.98
N MET A 268 -7.53 3.40 -37.03
CA MET A 268 -8.75 4.15 -36.74
C MET A 268 -8.47 5.64 -36.61
N GLU A 269 -9.29 6.48 -37.19
CA GLU A 269 -9.24 7.92 -37.09
C GLU A 269 -10.21 8.39 -35.97
N PHE A 270 -9.70 9.25 -35.09
CA PHE A 270 -10.45 9.89 -34.02
C PHE A 270 -10.53 11.39 -34.33
N VAL A 271 -11.73 11.92 -34.46
CA VAL A 271 -11.97 13.32 -34.86
C VAL A 271 -12.51 14.12 -33.69
N ALA A 272 -11.68 15.04 -33.16
CA ALA A 272 -12.01 15.90 -32.01
C ALA A 272 -12.50 15.11 -30.78
N GLU A 273 -11.92 13.92 -30.55
CA GLU A 273 -12.29 13.03 -29.46
C GLU A 273 -11.48 13.30 -28.20
N THR A 274 -12.09 13.03 -27.04
CA THR A 274 -11.41 12.94 -25.75
C THR A 274 -10.71 11.59 -25.62
N PRO A 275 -9.73 11.43 -24.69
CA PRO A 275 -8.99 10.17 -24.53
C PRO A 275 -9.88 8.94 -24.27
N GLU A 276 -11.05 9.11 -23.67
CA GLU A 276 -11.95 8.00 -23.34
C GLU A 276 -12.31 7.14 -24.55
N VAL A 277 -12.62 7.78 -25.69
CA VAL A 277 -13.06 7.07 -26.90
C VAL A 277 -11.95 6.17 -27.45
N PRO A 278 -10.74 6.67 -27.73
CA PRO A 278 -9.66 5.82 -28.21
C PRO A 278 -9.17 4.82 -27.16
N MET A 279 -9.25 5.12 -25.84
CA MET A 279 -8.92 4.15 -24.80
C MET A 279 -9.90 2.97 -24.79
N ARG A 280 -11.21 3.23 -24.91
CA ARG A 280 -12.22 2.16 -25.05
C ARG A 280 -11.95 1.29 -26.28
N TYR A 281 -11.59 1.91 -27.41
CA TYR A 281 -11.21 1.18 -28.61
C TYR A 281 -9.97 0.30 -28.37
N ALA A 282 -8.93 0.82 -27.74
CA ALA A 282 -7.71 0.08 -27.43
C ALA A 282 -8.00 -1.14 -26.54
N LEU A 283 -8.86 -0.99 -25.54
CA LEU A 283 -9.16 -2.02 -24.53
C LEU A 283 -10.18 -3.07 -25.00
N LEU A 284 -10.86 -2.85 -26.12
CA LEU A 284 -11.86 -3.80 -26.61
C LEU A 284 -11.26 -5.19 -26.84
N GLY A 285 -11.85 -6.21 -26.20
CA GLY A 285 -11.42 -7.62 -26.34
C GLY A 285 -10.14 -7.99 -25.58
N THR A 286 -9.58 -7.11 -24.73
CA THR A 286 -8.35 -7.38 -23.96
C THR A 286 -8.59 -7.96 -22.57
N GLY A 287 -9.83 -7.92 -22.09
CA GLY A 287 -10.16 -8.26 -20.71
C GLY A 287 -9.82 -7.16 -19.70
N TRP A 288 -9.32 -6.00 -20.18
CA TRP A 288 -9.14 -4.78 -19.40
C TRP A 288 -10.27 -3.80 -19.66
N SER A 289 -10.57 -2.95 -18.71
CA SER A 289 -11.64 -1.96 -18.78
C SER A 289 -11.12 -0.55 -18.57
N LEU A 290 -11.89 0.43 -19.02
CA LEU A 290 -11.57 1.83 -18.77
C LEU A 290 -11.89 2.17 -17.32
N GLY A 291 -10.90 2.76 -16.63
CA GLY A 291 -11.03 3.34 -15.30
C GLY A 291 -11.35 4.84 -15.39
N ASN A 292 -10.78 5.62 -14.46
CA ASN A 292 -11.00 7.07 -14.41
C ASN A 292 -10.19 7.79 -15.49
N VAL A 293 -10.84 8.69 -16.22
CA VAL A 293 -10.20 9.57 -17.20
C VAL A 293 -10.50 11.02 -16.82
N THR A 294 -9.49 11.76 -16.36
CA THR A 294 -9.64 13.18 -15.99
C THR A 294 -9.06 14.13 -17.04
N VAL A 295 -8.33 13.60 -18.02
CA VAL A 295 -7.82 14.37 -19.15
C VAL A 295 -8.97 14.62 -20.13
N SER A 296 -9.26 15.89 -20.40
CA SER A 296 -10.41 16.32 -21.23
C SER A 296 -10.01 16.97 -22.55
N THR A 297 -8.72 16.93 -22.92
CA THR A 297 -8.25 17.49 -24.19
C THR A 297 -8.87 16.75 -25.38
N LYS A 298 -9.35 17.51 -26.37
CA LYS A 298 -9.87 16.93 -27.62
C LYS A 298 -8.79 16.96 -28.69
N ARG A 299 -8.57 15.84 -29.36
CA ARG A 299 -7.57 15.70 -30.43
C ARG A 299 -8.16 15.00 -31.65
N THR A 300 -7.66 15.38 -32.82
CA THR A 300 -7.92 14.66 -34.08
C THR A 300 -6.64 13.99 -34.50
N TRP A 301 -6.63 12.67 -34.55
CA TRP A 301 -5.46 11.86 -34.86
C TRP A 301 -5.87 10.48 -35.39
N GLN A 302 -4.93 9.79 -36.02
CA GLN A 302 -5.13 8.44 -36.53
C GLN A 302 -4.21 7.47 -35.79
N SER A 303 -4.80 6.41 -35.25
CA SER A 303 -4.04 5.28 -34.71
C SER A 303 -3.62 4.35 -35.84
N THR A 304 -2.34 4.04 -35.92
CA THR A 304 -1.77 3.00 -36.79
C THR A 304 -1.13 1.88 -35.99
N GLU A 305 -1.19 1.99 -34.66
CA GLU A 305 -0.63 1.02 -33.76
C GLU A 305 -1.40 -0.30 -33.79
N LYS A 306 -0.67 -1.41 -33.63
CA LYS A 306 -1.22 -2.77 -33.79
C LYS A 306 -1.72 -3.41 -32.50
N ASN A 307 -1.30 -2.96 -31.34
CA ASN A 307 -1.67 -3.55 -30.06
C ASN A 307 -2.18 -2.51 -29.07
N ALA A 308 -2.93 -2.97 -28.07
CA ALA A 308 -3.59 -2.10 -27.10
C ALA A 308 -2.61 -1.25 -26.31
N LEU A 309 -1.48 -1.79 -25.85
CA LEU A 309 -0.50 -1.03 -25.05
C LEU A 309 0.12 0.11 -25.86
N ALA A 310 0.48 -0.13 -27.12
CA ALA A 310 1.02 0.90 -28.01
C ALA A 310 0.00 2.03 -28.23
N ILE A 311 -1.28 1.68 -28.49
CA ILE A 311 -2.35 2.67 -28.64
C ILE A 311 -2.51 3.50 -27.36
N LEU A 312 -2.56 2.87 -26.19
CA LEU A 312 -2.69 3.58 -24.90
C LEU A 312 -1.53 4.54 -24.65
N ARG A 313 -0.30 4.14 -24.99
CA ARG A 313 0.89 5.02 -24.89
C ARG A 313 0.81 6.17 -25.89
N THR A 314 0.35 5.93 -27.10
CA THR A 314 0.13 6.99 -28.11
C THR A 314 -0.94 7.97 -27.63
N ILE A 315 -2.04 7.49 -27.04
CA ILE A 315 -3.06 8.35 -26.43
C ILE A 315 -2.44 9.23 -25.33
N GLN A 316 -1.69 8.63 -24.42
CA GLN A 316 -0.99 9.37 -23.36
C GLN A 316 -0.03 10.42 -23.91
N ASN A 317 0.73 10.09 -24.95
CA ASN A 317 1.64 11.04 -25.60
C ASN A 317 0.92 12.22 -26.26
N ILE A 318 -0.23 11.97 -26.92
CA ILE A 318 -0.98 13.00 -27.65
C ILE A 318 -1.81 13.88 -26.70
N HIS A 319 -2.45 13.28 -25.72
CA HIS A 319 -3.36 13.97 -24.79
C HIS A 319 -2.68 14.47 -23.51
N GLY A 320 -1.53 13.90 -23.17
CA GLY A 320 -0.84 14.13 -21.89
C GLY A 320 -1.44 13.35 -20.75
N GLY A 321 -0.97 13.63 -19.54
CA GLY A 321 -1.43 12.98 -18.32
C GLY A 321 -0.64 11.74 -17.92
N ASP A 322 -1.10 11.09 -16.86
CA ASP A 322 -0.52 9.89 -16.30
C ASP A 322 -1.37 8.68 -16.64
N LEU A 323 -0.77 7.72 -17.31
CA LEU A 323 -1.37 6.43 -17.63
C LEU A 323 -1.08 5.47 -16.47
N ILE A 324 -2.13 5.04 -15.79
CA ILE A 324 -2.05 4.20 -14.60
C ILE A 324 -2.77 2.89 -14.86
N PHE A 325 -2.10 1.78 -14.53
CA PHE A 325 -2.65 0.44 -14.65
C PHE A 325 -2.94 -0.15 -13.27
N ASP A 326 -4.21 -0.44 -13.01
CA ASP A 326 -4.64 -1.23 -11.86
C ASP A 326 -4.71 -2.70 -12.29
N SER A 327 -3.62 -3.41 -12.05
CA SER A 327 -3.49 -4.81 -12.46
C SER A 327 -4.44 -5.74 -11.69
N ALA A 328 -4.77 -5.41 -10.45
CA ALA A 328 -5.67 -6.21 -9.62
C ALA A 328 -7.11 -6.19 -10.14
N ASN A 329 -7.58 -5.01 -10.56
CA ASN A 329 -8.94 -4.82 -11.08
C ASN A 329 -9.00 -4.80 -12.61
N ARG A 330 -7.86 -4.91 -13.30
CA ARG A 330 -7.72 -4.79 -14.76
C ARG A 330 -8.34 -3.50 -15.32
N LEU A 331 -8.02 -2.37 -14.64
CA LEU A 331 -8.46 -1.04 -15.05
C LEU A 331 -7.29 -0.23 -15.59
N VAL A 332 -7.59 0.63 -16.58
CA VAL A 332 -6.63 1.59 -17.13
C VAL A 332 -7.18 2.99 -16.93
N HIS A 333 -6.43 3.81 -16.21
CA HIS A 333 -6.79 5.19 -15.92
C HIS A 333 -5.89 6.15 -16.73
N LEU A 334 -6.42 7.30 -17.11
CA LEU A 334 -5.62 8.42 -17.63
C LEU A 334 -5.96 9.67 -16.85
N LEU A 335 -5.08 10.03 -15.92
CA LEU A 335 -5.29 11.14 -15.01
C LEU A 335 -4.45 12.34 -15.44
N THR A 336 -4.98 13.54 -15.28
CA THR A 336 -4.20 14.78 -15.50
C THR A 336 -2.96 14.80 -14.60
N PHE A 337 -3.10 14.26 -13.39
CA PHE A 337 -2.04 14.03 -12.44
C PHE A 337 -2.39 12.81 -11.57
N GLY A 338 -1.54 11.81 -11.57
CA GLY A 338 -1.78 10.52 -10.91
C GLY A 338 -1.25 10.40 -9.48
N GLY A 339 -0.75 11.50 -8.91
CA GLY A 339 -0.23 11.57 -7.55
C GLY A 339 -0.95 12.63 -6.72
N THR A 340 -0.49 12.78 -5.48
CA THR A 340 -0.94 13.80 -4.52
C THR A 340 0.27 14.55 -3.95
N ASP A 341 0.05 15.68 -3.29
CA ASP A 341 1.09 16.28 -2.43
C ASP A 341 1.06 15.50 -1.10
N SER A 342 1.93 14.51 -0.97
CA SER A 342 1.93 13.60 0.17
C SER A 342 2.36 14.26 1.48
N GLY A 343 3.02 15.45 1.42
CA GLY A 343 3.64 16.09 2.57
C GLY A 343 4.92 15.38 3.05
N ALA A 344 5.33 14.27 2.46
CA ALA A 344 6.55 13.56 2.83
C ALA A 344 7.80 14.41 2.61
N LEU A 345 8.70 14.38 3.59
CA LEU A 345 9.94 15.16 3.60
C LEU A 345 11.15 14.26 3.61
N PHE A 346 11.92 14.28 2.53
CA PHE A 346 13.24 13.65 2.46
C PHE A 346 14.31 14.63 2.96
N CYS A 347 14.99 14.24 4.03
CA CYS A 347 16.00 15.05 4.67
C CYS A 347 17.17 14.17 5.10
N TYR A 348 18.41 14.67 4.89
CA TYR A 348 19.61 13.98 5.34
C TYR A 348 19.58 13.73 6.85
N ARG A 349 20.01 12.56 7.29
CA ARG A 349 19.94 12.05 8.67
C ARG A 349 18.53 11.80 9.24
N LYS A 350 17.48 11.91 8.41
CA LYS A 350 16.13 11.46 8.79
C LYS A 350 15.78 10.18 8.04
N ASN A 351 15.61 10.28 6.76
CA ASN A 351 15.18 9.18 5.88
C ASN A 351 15.92 9.19 4.52
N MET A 352 16.82 10.13 4.30
CA MET A 352 17.65 10.22 3.11
C MET A 352 19.11 9.93 3.46
N LYS A 353 19.70 8.95 2.81
CA LYS A 353 21.09 8.52 2.96
C LYS A 353 22.03 9.33 2.09
N SER A 354 21.67 9.47 0.84
CA SER A 354 22.45 10.17 -0.16
C SER A 354 21.55 10.79 -1.21
N ILE A 355 22.02 11.85 -1.85
CA ILE A 355 21.32 12.51 -2.93
C ILE A 355 22.33 12.93 -4.01
N GLN A 356 21.96 12.69 -5.27
CA GLN A 356 22.67 13.19 -6.43
C GLN A 356 21.72 14.10 -7.22
N ARG A 357 22.13 15.35 -7.43
CA ARG A 357 21.42 16.28 -8.30
C ARG A 357 22.04 16.21 -9.69
N VAL A 358 21.22 15.93 -10.70
CA VAL A 358 21.63 15.93 -12.11
C VAL A 358 20.90 17.07 -12.82
N VAL A 359 21.66 17.95 -13.48
CA VAL A 359 21.12 19.00 -14.34
C VAL A 359 21.62 18.71 -15.74
N ASP A 360 20.72 18.36 -16.64
CA ASP A 360 21.04 17.91 -17.99
C ASP A 360 20.45 18.86 -19.04
N THR A 361 21.31 19.36 -19.90
CA THR A 361 20.94 20.27 -21.02
C THR A 361 21.18 19.63 -22.38
N ARG A 362 21.51 18.34 -22.45
CA ARG A 362 21.80 17.66 -23.75
C ARG A 362 20.55 17.61 -24.63
N SER A 363 19.38 17.50 -24.05
CA SER A 363 18.08 17.50 -24.72
C SER A 363 17.41 18.88 -24.77
N LEU A 364 18.12 19.94 -24.37
CA LEU A 364 17.57 21.31 -24.41
C LEU A 364 17.34 21.76 -25.85
N ILE A 365 16.10 22.13 -26.16
CA ILE A 365 15.65 22.63 -27.46
C ILE A 365 15.03 24.00 -27.23
N THR A 366 15.46 25.02 -28.01
CA THR A 366 14.90 26.37 -27.96
C THR A 366 14.09 26.73 -29.19
N ARG A 367 14.20 25.91 -30.26
CA ARG A 367 13.41 26.03 -31.48
C ARG A 367 12.94 24.66 -31.92
N LEU A 368 11.62 24.44 -31.99
CA LEU A 368 11.03 23.16 -32.32
C LEU A 368 10.20 23.22 -33.60
N TYR A 369 10.57 22.40 -34.56
CA TYR A 369 9.77 22.12 -35.75
C TYR A 369 8.87 20.92 -35.47
N ALA A 370 7.61 20.99 -35.87
CA ALA A 370 6.72 19.85 -35.75
C ALA A 370 6.03 19.56 -37.07
N TYR A 371 5.98 18.28 -37.40
CA TYR A 371 5.39 17.78 -38.63
C TYR A 371 4.21 16.87 -38.32
N GLY A 372 3.04 17.27 -38.81
CA GLY A 372 1.82 16.49 -38.71
C GLY A 372 1.65 15.50 -39.87
N LYS A 373 0.43 14.98 -40.04
CA LYS A 373 0.08 14.03 -41.09
C LYS A 373 0.48 14.56 -42.48
N ASP A 374 1.08 13.69 -43.29
CA ASP A 374 1.54 13.98 -44.64
C ASP A 374 2.51 15.16 -44.73
N GLY A 375 3.29 15.40 -43.68
CA GLY A 375 4.26 16.51 -43.63
C GLY A 375 3.61 17.88 -43.36
N MET A 376 2.36 17.92 -42.89
CA MET A 376 1.66 19.16 -42.56
C MET A 376 2.45 19.96 -41.53
N THR A 377 2.52 21.31 -41.74
CA THR A 377 3.05 22.26 -40.78
C THR A 377 1.96 23.22 -40.32
N PHE A 378 2.26 23.98 -39.28
CA PHE A 378 1.35 25.04 -38.78
C PHE A 378 1.73 26.42 -39.29
N ALA A 379 2.59 26.55 -40.33
CA ALA A 379 3.08 27.84 -40.84
C ALA A 379 1.95 28.80 -41.23
N SER A 380 0.88 28.30 -41.85
CA SER A 380 -0.27 29.10 -42.29
C SER A 380 -0.99 29.85 -41.18
N ILE A 381 -0.90 29.37 -39.95
CA ILE A 381 -1.54 29.95 -38.74
C ILE A 381 -0.57 30.52 -37.73
N ASN A 382 0.74 30.41 -38.02
CA ASN A 382 1.83 30.86 -37.14
C ASN A 382 2.74 31.93 -37.81
N GLY A 383 2.15 32.84 -38.57
CA GLY A 383 2.89 33.92 -39.21
C GLY A 383 3.96 33.44 -40.20
N ASN A 384 3.69 32.38 -40.97
CA ASN A 384 4.59 31.71 -41.90
C ASN A 384 5.82 31.06 -41.24
N LYS A 385 5.82 30.86 -39.94
CA LYS A 385 6.89 30.12 -39.23
C LYS A 385 6.49 28.66 -39.06
N GLU A 386 7.34 27.74 -39.48
CA GLU A 386 7.16 26.29 -39.33
C GLU A 386 7.65 25.77 -37.98
N TYR A 387 8.03 26.67 -37.07
CA TYR A 387 8.60 26.36 -35.77
C TYR A 387 8.01 27.22 -34.67
N VAL A 388 8.14 26.76 -33.44
CA VAL A 388 7.92 27.52 -32.21
C VAL A 388 9.24 27.73 -31.49
N GLU A 389 9.36 28.82 -30.70
CA GLU A 389 10.58 29.20 -30.01
C GLU A 389 10.34 29.56 -28.55
N ASP A 390 11.22 29.11 -27.66
CA ASP A 390 11.30 29.52 -26.28
C ASP A 390 12.75 29.67 -25.85
N TYR A 391 13.17 30.91 -25.58
CA TYR A 391 14.52 31.29 -25.15
C TYR A 391 14.58 31.65 -23.66
N SER A 392 13.65 31.23 -22.86
CA SER A 392 13.57 31.58 -21.44
C SER A 392 14.76 31.11 -20.62
N TYR A 393 15.38 30.00 -21.00
CA TYR A 393 16.55 29.44 -20.32
C TYR A 393 17.87 29.70 -21.05
N SER A 394 17.89 29.62 -22.36
CA SER A 394 19.12 29.80 -23.19
C SER A 394 18.84 30.68 -24.41
N SER A 395 19.72 31.63 -24.67
CA SER A 395 19.65 32.46 -25.88
C SER A 395 20.17 31.74 -27.14
N GLU A 396 20.81 30.58 -26.99
CA GLU A 396 21.32 29.78 -28.08
C GLU A 396 20.17 29.11 -28.86
N VAL A 397 20.28 29.15 -30.19
CA VAL A 397 19.33 28.45 -31.06
C VAL A 397 19.67 26.96 -31.09
N ARG A 398 18.89 26.16 -30.39
CA ARG A 398 19.00 24.70 -30.39
C ARG A 398 17.76 24.12 -31.06
N VAL A 399 17.97 23.56 -32.25
CA VAL A 399 16.89 23.07 -33.11
C VAL A 399 16.56 21.64 -32.78
N GLY A 400 15.26 21.37 -32.63
CA GLY A 400 14.71 20.03 -32.56
C GLY A 400 13.59 19.81 -33.57
N THR A 401 13.30 18.58 -33.85
CA THR A 401 12.17 18.15 -34.69
C THR A 401 11.26 17.23 -33.92
N LEU A 402 9.95 17.39 -34.12
CA LEU A 402 8.91 16.58 -33.52
C LEU A 402 8.10 15.94 -34.63
N ASP A 403 8.11 14.60 -34.69
CA ASP A 403 7.21 13.86 -35.54
C ASP A 403 5.86 13.71 -34.80
N ALA A 404 4.85 14.32 -35.38
CA ALA A 404 3.48 14.27 -34.93
C ALA A 404 2.54 13.82 -36.08
N SER A 405 3.01 12.88 -36.89
CA SER A 405 2.33 12.38 -38.11
C SER A 405 0.92 11.84 -37.84
N SER A 406 0.59 11.53 -36.58
CA SER A 406 -0.77 11.19 -36.14
C SER A 406 -1.73 12.39 -36.10
N ILE A 407 -1.23 13.65 -36.02
CA ILE A 407 -2.04 14.86 -35.91
C ILE A 407 -2.34 15.41 -37.30
N SER A 408 -3.63 15.57 -37.61
CA SER A 408 -4.10 16.05 -38.93
C SER A 408 -4.64 17.49 -38.93
N ASN A 409 -4.61 18.18 -37.80
CA ASN A 409 -5.11 19.56 -37.66
C ASN A 409 -3.97 20.52 -37.30
N PRO A 410 -3.73 21.60 -38.07
CA PRO A 410 -2.62 22.52 -37.84
C PRO A 410 -2.73 23.31 -36.52
N TYR A 411 -3.92 23.64 -36.04
CA TYR A 411 -4.11 24.30 -34.74
C TYR A 411 -3.71 23.38 -33.60
N GLN A 412 -4.09 22.10 -33.67
CA GLN A 412 -3.71 21.10 -32.68
C GLN A 412 -2.21 20.79 -32.74
N LEU A 413 -1.61 20.78 -33.94
CA LEU A 413 -0.18 20.61 -34.11
C LEU A 413 0.60 21.76 -33.45
N LEU A 414 0.15 23.01 -33.63
CA LEU A 414 0.75 24.18 -32.99
C LEU A 414 0.66 24.11 -31.46
N GLU A 415 -0.52 23.77 -30.94
CA GLU A 415 -0.73 23.60 -29.49
C GLU A 415 0.19 22.51 -28.93
N PHE A 416 0.26 21.37 -29.61
CA PHE A 416 1.12 20.25 -29.25
C PHE A 416 2.59 20.62 -29.28
N ALA A 417 3.05 21.33 -30.33
CA ALA A 417 4.41 21.81 -30.42
C ALA A 417 4.80 22.79 -29.29
N ASN A 418 3.89 23.71 -28.93
CA ASN A 418 4.10 24.63 -27.80
C ASN A 418 4.17 23.88 -26.46
N MET A 419 3.29 22.90 -26.24
CA MET A 419 3.30 22.08 -25.02
C MET A 419 4.64 21.32 -24.90
N ARG A 420 5.14 20.74 -25.98
CA ARG A 420 6.40 20.02 -26.00
C ARG A 420 7.61 20.95 -25.83
N LEU A 421 7.61 22.10 -26.52
CA LEU A 421 8.69 23.07 -26.38
C LEU A 421 8.80 23.60 -24.95
N ALA A 422 7.70 23.85 -24.25
CA ALA A 422 7.71 24.27 -22.84
C ALA A 422 8.40 23.27 -21.90
N GLN A 423 8.42 21.99 -22.29
CA GLN A 423 9.17 20.93 -21.59
C GLN A 423 10.65 20.91 -22.00
N TYR A 424 10.93 21.02 -23.31
CA TYR A 424 12.29 20.91 -23.87
C TYR A 424 13.15 22.17 -23.71
N ALA A 425 12.53 23.35 -23.57
CA ALA A 425 13.23 24.62 -23.41
C ALA A 425 13.86 24.84 -22.04
N LYS A 426 13.70 23.90 -21.12
CA LYS A 426 14.24 23.93 -19.76
C LYS A 426 15.21 22.77 -19.55
N PRO A 427 16.28 22.97 -18.73
CA PRO A 427 17.12 21.86 -18.33
C PRO A 427 16.29 20.81 -17.61
N ARG A 428 16.62 19.57 -17.86
CA ARG A 428 16.08 18.47 -17.09
C ARG A 428 16.82 18.41 -15.75
N ILE A 429 16.09 18.58 -14.69
CA ILE A 429 16.61 18.45 -13.32
C ILE A 429 16.00 17.18 -12.72
N SER A 430 16.87 16.25 -12.38
CA SER A 430 16.49 15.06 -11.63
C SER A 430 17.34 14.93 -10.37
N TYR A 431 16.75 14.31 -9.36
CA TYR A 431 17.41 13.98 -8.11
C TYR A 431 17.32 12.48 -7.94
N VAL A 432 18.47 11.82 -7.83
CA VAL A 432 18.52 10.40 -7.48
C VAL A 432 18.93 10.32 -6.03
N LEU A 433 18.11 9.69 -5.22
CA LEU A 433 18.35 9.60 -3.79
C LEU A 433 18.16 8.16 -3.28
N SER A 434 18.96 7.78 -2.31
CA SER A 434 18.75 6.59 -1.52
C SER A 434 18.00 7.00 -0.27
N ALA A 435 16.82 6.42 -0.09
CA ALA A 435 15.92 6.80 1.00
C ALA A 435 15.31 5.57 1.67
N MET A 436 14.92 5.74 2.92
CA MET A 436 14.13 4.79 3.66
C MET A 436 12.67 5.25 3.69
N ASP A 437 11.75 4.36 3.38
CA ASP A 437 10.33 4.59 3.60
C ASP A 437 10.01 4.51 5.10
N LEU A 438 9.81 5.65 5.72
CA LEU A 438 9.47 5.71 7.15
C LEU A 438 8.03 5.32 7.44
N SER A 439 7.14 5.39 6.47
CA SER A 439 5.72 5.09 6.67
C SER A 439 5.45 3.65 7.11
N VAL A 440 6.42 2.77 6.88
CA VAL A 440 6.39 1.38 7.37
C VAL A 440 6.61 1.27 8.89
N LEU A 441 7.03 2.34 9.55
CA LEU A 441 7.23 2.40 10.99
C LEU A 441 6.02 3.02 11.67
N THR A 442 5.61 2.44 12.79
CA THR A 442 4.48 2.96 13.58
C THR A 442 4.75 4.39 14.04
N GLY A 443 3.80 5.28 13.80
CA GLY A 443 3.89 6.70 14.15
C GLY A 443 4.48 7.59 13.04
N TYR A 444 4.90 7.00 11.91
CA TYR A 444 5.40 7.71 10.74
C TYR A 444 4.52 7.54 9.50
N GLU A 445 3.28 7.10 9.65
CA GLU A 445 2.32 6.87 8.56
C GLU A 445 2.10 8.15 7.72
N HIS A 446 2.23 9.33 8.32
CA HIS A 446 2.15 10.62 7.67
C HIS A 446 3.32 10.91 6.69
N GLU A 447 4.39 10.13 6.74
CA GLU A 447 5.51 10.19 5.80
C GLU A 447 5.31 9.27 4.59
N ALA A 448 4.11 8.69 4.44
CA ALA A 448 3.81 7.83 3.30
C ALA A 448 3.89 8.59 1.98
N TRP A 449 4.43 7.94 0.99
CA TRP A 449 4.51 8.45 -0.37
C TRP A 449 4.30 7.30 -1.38
N LYS A 450 3.86 7.65 -2.57
CA LYS A 450 3.65 6.71 -3.67
C LYS A 450 4.37 7.20 -4.92
N LEU A 451 4.51 6.30 -5.89
CA LEU A 451 4.94 6.68 -7.23
C LEU A 451 3.96 7.73 -7.79
N GLY A 452 4.50 8.82 -8.32
CA GLY A 452 3.71 9.93 -8.83
C GLY A 452 3.46 11.07 -7.86
N ASP A 453 3.64 10.87 -6.55
CA ASP A 453 3.40 11.90 -5.54
C ASP A 453 4.43 13.03 -5.59
N ILE A 454 4.00 14.21 -5.16
CA ILE A 454 4.87 15.34 -4.87
C ILE A 454 5.40 15.20 -3.45
N VAL A 455 6.72 15.30 -3.33
CA VAL A 455 7.46 15.21 -2.07
C VAL A 455 8.37 16.41 -1.92
N THR A 456 8.78 16.72 -0.69
CA THR A 456 9.76 17.77 -0.41
C THR A 456 11.11 17.14 -0.16
N VAL A 457 12.15 17.69 -0.78
CA VAL A 457 13.57 17.33 -0.52
C VAL A 457 14.25 18.52 0.10
N ASP A 458 14.85 18.33 1.26
CA ASP A 458 15.62 19.37 1.96
C ASP A 458 17.03 18.88 2.26
N ASP A 459 18.03 19.52 1.66
CA ASP A 459 19.44 19.25 1.89
C ASP A 459 20.20 20.55 2.08
N LYS A 460 20.75 20.74 3.27
CA LYS A 460 21.43 21.98 3.67
C LYS A 460 22.77 22.16 2.99
N ASP A 461 23.49 21.08 2.74
CA ASP A 461 24.82 21.11 2.14
C ASP A 461 24.75 21.46 0.66
N LEU A 462 23.76 20.92 -0.04
CA LEU A 462 23.45 21.27 -1.42
C LEU A 462 22.63 22.56 -1.57
N LYS A 463 22.25 23.20 -0.43
CA LYS A 463 21.34 24.38 -0.39
C LYS A 463 20.07 24.12 -1.20
N LEU A 464 19.51 22.95 -1.03
CA LEU A 464 18.36 22.46 -1.75
C LEU A 464 17.15 22.39 -0.83
N SER A 465 16.07 23.08 -1.22
CA SER A 465 14.75 22.89 -0.62
C SER A 465 13.74 22.95 -1.75
N VAL A 466 13.25 21.82 -2.21
CA VAL A 466 12.43 21.73 -3.44
C VAL A 466 11.29 20.75 -3.28
N LYS A 467 10.11 21.13 -3.79
CA LYS A 467 9.01 20.21 -4.04
C LYS A 467 9.18 19.60 -5.42
N THR A 468 9.16 18.28 -5.51
CA THR A 468 9.41 17.55 -6.74
C THR A 468 8.63 16.24 -6.74
N ARG A 469 8.48 15.61 -7.89
CA ARG A 469 7.66 14.43 -8.08
C ARG A 469 8.49 13.15 -8.05
N VAL A 470 7.98 12.10 -7.40
CA VAL A 470 8.55 10.74 -7.49
C VAL A 470 8.20 10.16 -8.86
N VAL A 471 9.18 10.08 -9.76
CA VAL A 471 8.94 9.60 -11.14
C VAL A 471 9.39 8.16 -11.37
N ARG A 472 10.31 7.66 -10.55
CA ARG A 472 10.77 6.29 -10.56
C ARG A 472 11.14 5.86 -9.15
N ARG A 473 10.86 4.60 -8.83
CA ARG A 473 11.34 3.95 -7.62
C ARG A 473 11.92 2.57 -7.94
N GLN A 474 12.98 2.23 -7.24
CA GLN A 474 13.50 0.87 -7.15
C GLN A 474 13.42 0.48 -5.69
N TYR A 475 12.43 -0.32 -5.35
CA TYR A 475 12.10 -0.66 -3.98
C TYR A 475 12.59 -2.06 -3.65
N ASN A 476 13.55 -2.17 -2.72
CA ASN A 476 14.00 -3.46 -2.23
C ASN A 476 13.10 -3.90 -1.08
N LEU A 477 12.31 -4.95 -1.31
CA LEU A 477 11.31 -5.42 -0.36
C LEU A 477 11.90 -6.07 0.90
N GLN A 478 13.13 -6.54 0.84
CA GLN A 478 13.82 -7.14 1.99
C GLN A 478 14.70 -6.14 2.72
N GLU A 479 15.18 -5.14 2.01
CA GLU A 479 16.06 -4.09 2.50
C GLU A 479 15.52 -2.71 2.13
N PRO A 480 14.39 -2.27 2.74
CA PRO A 480 13.73 -1.00 2.37
C PRO A 480 14.63 0.23 2.48
N TRP A 481 15.70 0.14 3.28
CA TRP A 481 16.70 1.20 3.40
C TRP A 481 17.65 1.29 2.17
N LYS A 482 17.58 0.35 1.25
CA LYS A 482 18.26 0.39 -0.05
C LYS A 482 17.36 0.90 -1.17
N THR A 483 16.20 1.45 -0.84
CA THR A 483 15.29 2.03 -1.83
C THR A 483 15.96 3.21 -2.53
N VAL A 484 15.91 3.20 -3.85
CA VAL A 484 16.41 4.28 -4.70
C VAL A 484 15.22 4.96 -5.38
N LEU A 485 15.20 6.28 -5.32
CA LEU A 485 14.16 7.11 -5.93
C LEU A 485 14.77 8.04 -6.97
N GLU A 486 14.09 8.19 -8.09
CA GLU A 486 14.31 9.32 -8.98
C GLU A 486 13.15 10.30 -8.81
N LEU A 487 13.51 11.53 -8.52
CA LEU A 487 12.59 12.65 -8.43
C LEU A 487 12.88 13.61 -9.58
N SER A 488 11.83 14.10 -10.22
CA SER A 488 11.99 15.05 -11.33
C SER A 488 10.83 16.02 -11.42
N THR A 489 11.10 17.20 -11.95
CA THR A 489 10.04 18.16 -12.31
C THR A 489 9.44 17.87 -13.68
N THR A 490 10.10 17.03 -14.48
CA THR A 490 9.68 16.65 -15.84
C THR A 490 9.64 15.12 -15.95
N LEU A 491 8.63 14.58 -16.61
CA LEU A 491 8.55 13.15 -16.93
C LEU A 491 9.51 12.79 -18.05
N ARG A 492 9.97 11.54 -18.07
CA ARG A 492 10.71 10.98 -19.21
C ARG A 492 9.75 10.65 -20.34
N GLU A 493 10.22 10.80 -21.58
CA GLU A 493 9.56 10.17 -22.71
C GLU A 493 10.01 8.71 -22.82
N LEU A 494 9.09 7.85 -23.23
CA LEU A 494 9.40 6.45 -23.55
C LEU A 494 10.43 6.44 -24.71
N GLY A 495 11.66 6.04 -24.40
CA GLY A 495 12.79 6.04 -25.36
C GLY A 495 14.00 6.83 -24.87
N ASP A 496 13.87 7.67 -23.86
CA ASP A 496 15.03 8.26 -23.19
C ASP A 496 15.87 7.16 -22.53
N SER A 497 17.15 7.09 -22.86
CA SER A 497 18.03 6.06 -22.31
C SER A 497 18.09 6.15 -20.78
N SER A 498 17.87 5.02 -20.12
CA SER A 498 18.00 4.87 -18.66
C SER A 498 19.46 4.89 -18.18
N ALA A 499 20.42 4.97 -19.11
CA ALA A 499 21.85 4.80 -18.83
C ALA A 499 22.41 5.69 -17.70
N GLY A 500 21.86 6.90 -17.55
CA GLY A 500 22.25 7.79 -16.45
C GLY A 500 21.67 7.36 -15.09
N TRP A 501 20.44 6.85 -15.11
CA TRP A 501 19.78 6.30 -13.92
C TRP A 501 20.46 5.01 -13.48
N ASP A 502 20.61 4.03 -14.41
CA ASP A 502 21.15 2.72 -14.09
C ASP A 502 22.54 2.86 -13.47
N LYS A 503 23.38 3.74 -14.04
CA LYS A 503 24.69 4.05 -13.48
C LYS A 503 24.61 4.73 -12.10
N ALA A 504 23.68 5.66 -11.90
CA ALA A 504 23.50 6.33 -10.61
C ALA A 504 22.91 5.38 -9.58
N ALA A 505 21.93 4.58 -9.96
CA ALA A 505 21.31 3.56 -9.10
C ALA A 505 22.32 2.48 -8.70
N ASP A 506 23.17 2.02 -9.63
CA ASP A 506 24.26 1.08 -9.34
C ASP A 506 25.28 1.68 -8.36
N ILE A 507 25.69 2.91 -8.55
CA ILE A 507 26.60 3.61 -7.63
C ILE A 507 25.95 3.75 -6.25
N LEU A 508 24.69 4.16 -6.18
CA LEU A 508 23.99 4.36 -4.91
C LEU A 508 23.66 3.04 -4.20
N SER A 509 23.35 1.99 -4.95
CA SER A 509 23.05 0.67 -4.40
C SER A 509 24.31 -0.12 -4.04
N SER A 510 25.39 0.02 -4.81
CA SER A 510 26.68 -0.65 -4.61
C SER A 510 27.57 0.04 -3.59
N THR A 511 27.32 1.33 -3.32
CA THR A 511 28.04 2.01 -2.24
C THR A 511 27.52 1.50 -0.91
N ASP A 512 28.16 0.48 -0.42
CA ASP A 512 28.02 -0.08 0.93
C ASP A 512 28.57 0.93 1.97
N VAL A 513 28.04 2.17 1.95
CA VAL A 513 28.57 3.33 2.67
C VAL A 513 27.80 3.61 3.96
N LEU A 514 26.81 2.78 4.28
CA LEU A 514 26.42 2.71 5.68
C LEU A 514 26.96 1.43 6.27
N ASP A 515 28.06 1.57 6.98
CA ASP A 515 28.36 0.64 8.03
C ASP A 515 27.12 0.56 8.94
N ARG A 516 26.79 -0.64 9.35
CA ARG A 516 25.68 -0.97 10.24
C ARG A 516 25.62 -0.12 11.52
N GLN A 517 26.74 0.48 11.89
CA GLN A 517 26.86 1.37 13.03
C GLN A 517 26.06 2.67 12.80
N GLU A 518 26.09 3.22 11.59
CA GLU A 518 25.39 4.46 11.24
C GLU A 518 23.88 4.26 11.04
N LEU A 519 23.44 3.07 10.61
CA LEU A 519 22.02 2.69 10.60
C LEU A 519 21.43 2.54 12.00
N LYS A 520 22.24 2.12 12.98
CA LYS A 520 21.82 2.04 14.40
C LYS A 520 21.51 3.42 14.97
N ASP A 521 22.20 4.45 14.51
CA ASP A 521 22.00 5.82 14.96
C ASP A 521 20.83 6.52 14.27
N LEU A 522 20.36 5.99 13.13
CA LEU A 522 19.28 6.59 12.36
C LEU A 522 17.89 6.03 12.68
N VAL A 523 17.73 4.72 12.79
CA VAL A 523 16.45 4.08 13.18
C VAL A 523 16.75 2.73 13.84
N PRO A 524 16.61 2.60 15.15
CA PRO A 524 16.72 1.30 15.80
C PRO A 524 15.58 0.37 15.36
N PHE A 525 15.89 -0.63 14.58
CA PHE A 525 14.94 -1.67 14.24
C PHE A 525 14.68 -2.56 15.46
N ASN A 526 13.44 -2.57 15.93
CA ASN A 526 13.06 -3.43 17.03
C ASN A 526 12.67 -4.83 16.51
N HIS A 527 13.53 -5.82 16.76
CA HIS A 527 13.27 -7.21 16.41
C HIS A 527 12.20 -7.88 17.29
N LEU A 528 11.91 -7.29 18.46
CA LEU A 528 10.91 -7.82 19.37
C LEU A 528 9.51 -7.34 18.95
N ARG A 529 8.62 -8.29 18.70
CA ARG A 529 7.21 -8.03 18.42
C ARG A 529 6.49 -7.67 19.71
N ASN A 530 5.52 -6.77 19.62
CA ASN A 530 4.72 -6.34 20.77
C ASN A 530 5.57 -5.98 22.00
N SER A 531 6.67 -5.24 21.78
CA SER A 531 7.63 -4.88 22.83
C SER A 531 7.08 -3.89 23.87
N ARG A 532 5.92 -3.28 23.58
CA ARG A 532 5.21 -2.34 24.46
C ARG A 532 3.99 -2.93 25.16
N ALA A 533 3.75 -4.23 25.00
CA ALA A 533 2.58 -4.93 25.52
C ALA A 533 1.22 -4.38 25.05
N ASP A 534 1.18 -3.60 23.97
CA ASP A 534 -0.05 -2.99 23.44
C ASP A 534 -1.07 -4.03 22.98
N ASP A 535 -0.62 -5.22 22.57
CA ASP A 535 -1.43 -6.37 22.18
C ASP A 535 -1.36 -7.52 23.23
N GLY A 536 -1.41 -7.15 24.48
CA GLY A 536 -1.39 -8.11 25.58
C GLY A 536 -0.08 -8.92 25.63
N LEU A 537 -0.20 -10.25 25.75
CA LEU A 537 0.93 -11.19 25.72
C LEU A 537 1.17 -11.81 24.33
N THR A 538 0.53 -11.31 23.30
CA THR A 538 0.69 -11.79 21.92
C THR A 538 2.16 -11.76 21.51
N TYR A 539 2.66 -12.85 20.92
CA TYR A 539 4.05 -13.11 20.53
C TYR A 539 5.03 -13.38 21.67
N TRP A 540 4.57 -13.38 22.92
CA TRP A 540 5.42 -13.67 24.06
C TRP A 540 5.01 -14.99 24.73
N LEU A 541 6.00 -15.79 25.06
CA LEU A 541 5.82 -16.95 25.94
C LEU A 541 5.96 -16.46 27.37
N SER A 542 4.88 -16.54 28.12
CA SER A 542 4.80 -16.03 29.50
C SER A 542 4.64 -17.15 30.51
N SER A 543 5.46 -17.11 31.55
CA SER A 543 5.28 -17.87 32.78
C SER A 543 5.18 -16.89 33.95
N GLY A 544 3.95 -16.51 34.29
CA GLY A 544 3.66 -15.65 35.45
C GLY A 544 3.83 -14.14 35.23
N PHE A 545 3.96 -13.69 33.98
CA PHE A 545 3.81 -12.28 33.61
C PHE A 545 2.38 -11.98 33.20
N THR A 546 1.95 -10.77 33.46
CA THR A 546 0.68 -10.17 33.05
C THR A 546 0.93 -8.85 32.36
N VAL A 547 -0.09 -8.22 31.82
CA VAL A 547 0.00 -6.88 31.23
C VAL A 547 -0.60 -5.86 32.19
N ASP A 548 0.13 -4.79 32.43
CA ASP A 548 -0.36 -3.59 33.10
C ASP A 548 -0.67 -2.53 32.02
N PRO A 549 -1.94 -2.18 31.81
CA PRO A 549 -2.31 -1.29 30.70
C PRO A 549 -1.99 0.18 30.96
N ASN A 550 -1.59 0.55 32.19
CA ASN A 550 -1.49 1.96 32.60
C ASN A 550 -0.07 2.39 32.99
N ASN A 551 0.88 1.46 33.10
CA ASN A 551 2.22 1.73 33.64
C ASN A 551 3.33 1.45 32.61
N GLY A 552 3.10 1.73 31.34
CA GLY A 552 4.14 1.70 30.32
C GLY A 552 4.85 3.02 30.13
N VAL A 553 5.94 3.01 29.39
CA VAL A 553 6.68 4.22 29.01
C VAL A 553 5.79 5.10 28.14
N SER A 554 5.69 6.37 28.46
CA SER A 554 4.86 7.35 27.73
C SER A 554 3.37 7.01 27.67
N GLY A 555 2.83 6.36 28.71
CA GLY A 555 1.40 6.06 28.80
C GLY A 555 0.93 4.81 28.02
N THR A 556 1.87 3.97 27.58
CA THR A 556 1.58 2.67 26.96
C THR A 556 1.42 1.57 28.03
N ALA A 557 1.07 0.35 27.59
CA ALA A 557 1.06 -0.82 28.46
C ALA A 557 2.48 -1.33 28.77
N SER A 558 2.62 -2.16 29.79
CA SER A 558 3.87 -2.83 30.14
C SER A 558 3.65 -4.29 30.55
N PHE A 559 4.69 -5.10 30.46
CA PHE A 559 4.70 -6.44 31.04
C PHE A 559 5.02 -6.34 32.53
N LYS A 560 4.21 -6.97 33.35
CA LYS A 560 4.30 -6.93 34.81
C LYS A 560 4.45 -8.33 35.39
N ALA A 561 5.39 -8.49 36.33
CA ALA A 561 5.46 -9.69 37.15
C ALA A 561 5.52 -9.32 38.64
N GLU A 562 4.78 -10.02 39.48
CA GLU A 562 4.86 -9.89 40.93
C GLU A 562 5.76 -10.98 41.46
N GLY A 563 6.77 -10.62 42.21
CA GLY A 563 7.72 -11.55 42.82
C GLY A 563 7.02 -12.50 43.81
N VAL A 564 7.34 -13.79 43.73
CA VAL A 564 6.89 -14.81 44.68
C VAL A 564 8.11 -15.61 45.11
N LEU A 565 8.33 -15.72 46.41
CA LEU A 565 9.48 -16.44 46.96
C LEU A 565 9.50 -17.90 46.49
N GLY A 566 10.63 -18.33 45.93
CA GLY A 566 10.83 -19.69 45.41
C GLY A 566 10.19 -19.97 44.04
N MET A 567 9.62 -18.97 43.36
CA MET A 567 9.08 -19.12 42.01
C MET A 567 9.90 -18.35 40.97
N THR A 568 10.17 -18.99 39.86
CA THR A 568 10.74 -18.33 38.70
C THR A 568 9.59 -17.89 37.77
N LYS A 569 9.61 -16.65 37.33
CA LYS A 569 8.72 -16.10 36.33
C LYS A 569 9.55 -15.65 35.12
N SER A 570 9.05 -15.93 33.92
CA SER A 570 9.76 -15.58 32.69
C SER A 570 8.83 -15.05 31.63
N LEU A 571 9.35 -14.19 30.80
CA LEU A 571 8.73 -13.70 29.58
C LEU A 571 9.76 -13.78 28.48
N SER A 572 9.50 -14.53 27.43
CA SER A 572 10.48 -14.77 26.36
C SER A 572 9.89 -14.66 24.97
N GLN A 573 10.73 -14.29 24.03
CA GLN A 573 10.42 -14.26 22.61
C GLN A 573 11.65 -14.73 21.85
N THR A 574 11.45 -15.64 20.88
CA THR A 574 12.51 -16.05 19.97
C THR A 574 12.52 -15.13 18.77
N VAL A 575 13.71 -14.64 18.43
CA VAL A 575 13.95 -13.83 17.22
C VAL A 575 15.01 -14.54 16.37
N TYR A 576 14.86 -14.43 15.04
CA TYR A 576 15.77 -15.03 14.07
C TYR A 576 16.56 -13.91 13.37
N PRO A 577 17.65 -13.43 13.99
CA PRO A 577 18.45 -12.36 13.42
C PRO A 577 19.31 -12.89 12.26
N ALA A 578 19.70 -11.99 11.35
CA ALA A 578 20.64 -12.39 10.30
C ALA A 578 22.02 -12.74 10.90
N SER A 579 22.62 -13.83 10.43
CA SER A 579 23.92 -14.30 10.90
C SER A 579 25.02 -13.24 10.76
N ARG A 580 26.05 -13.33 11.61
CA ARG A 580 27.27 -12.50 11.62
C ARG A 580 27.02 -10.99 11.88
N LYS A 581 26.00 -10.66 12.64
CA LYS A 581 25.70 -9.27 12.95
C LYS A 581 25.75 -9.02 14.46
N SER A 582 26.05 -7.78 14.84
CA SER A 582 25.96 -7.34 16.24
C SER A 582 24.54 -6.90 16.55
N TYR A 583 24.04 -7.26 17.71
CA TYR A 583 22.71 -6.86 18.18
C TYR A 583 22.84 -6.18 19.53
N THR A 584 22.02 -5.16 19.75
CA THR A 584 21.90 -4.50 21.05
C THR A 584 20.53 -4.83 21.61
N PHE A 585 20.48 -5.28 22.84
CA PHE A 585 19.25 -5.43 23.59
C PHE A 585 19.14 -4.28 24.59
N SER A 586 17.96 -3.66 24.66
CA SER A 586 17.64 -2.64 25.65
C SER A 586 16.22 -2.84 26.16
N ALA A 587 16.01 -2.58 27.44
CA ALA A 587 14.70 -2.56 28.07
C ALA A 587 14.62 -1.42 29.08
N GLN A 588 13.44 -0.83 29.22
CA GLN A 588 13.13 0.07 30.31
C GLN A 588 12.40 -0.72 31.38
N ILE A 589 12.90 -0.67 32.60
CA ILE A 589 12.44 -1.48 33.72
C ILE A 589 12.17 -0.57 34.89
N ALA A 590 11.02 -0.77 35.52
CA ALA A 590 10.69 -0.16 36.82
C ALA A 590 10.45 -1.28 37.85
N SER A 591 10.85 -1.05 39.07
CA SER A 591 10.56 -1.96 40.17
C SER A 591 9.96 -1.21 41.35
N GLU A 592 9.04 -1.86 42.03
CA GLU A 592 8.43 -1.37 43.25
C GLU A 592 8.58 -2.44 44.35
N ASN A 593 9.16 -2.04 45.47
CA ASN A 593 9.34 -2.91 46.67
C ASN A 593 10.06 -4.25 46.39
N LEU A 594 10.98 -4.26 45.40
CA LEU A 594 11.71 -5.48 45.04
C LEU A 594 12.67 -5.89 46.16
N GLN A 595 12.55 -7.13 46.62
CA GLN A 595 13.47 -7.75 47.58
C GLN A 595 14.01 -9.04 46.98
N LYS A 596 15.31 -9.15 46.76
CA LYS A 596 15.98 -10.38 46.34
C LYS A 596 16.19 -11.32 47.51
N GLY A 597 15.80 -12.57 47.33
CA GLY A 597 16.25 -13.64 48.25
C GLY A 597 17.74 -13.94 48.07
N PRO A 598 18.34 -14.79 48.95
CA PRO A 598 19.79 -15.07 48.93
C PRO A 598 20.38 -15.56 47.61
N ASN A 599 19.55 -16.18 46.77
CA ASN A 599 19.91 -16.66 45.42
C ASN A 599 18.92 -16.13 44.34
N GLY A 600 18.20 -15.05 44.63
CA GLY A 600 17.24 -14.47 43.70
C GLY A 600 17.96 -13.67 42.60
N GLN A 601 17.54 -13.88 41.39
CA GLN A 601 18.03 -13.13 40.24
C GLN A 601 16.85 -12.44 39.57
N VAL A 602 17.05 -11.18 39.17
CA VAL A 602 16.11 -10.41 38.37
C VAL A 602 16.89 -9.81 37.21
N GLY A 603 16.66 -10.25 36.01
CA GLY A 603 17.48 -9.83 34.90
C GLY A 603 16.95 -10.22 33.54
N ILE A 604 17.78 -9.98 32.55
CA ILE A 604 17.56 -10.34 31.17
C ILE A 604 18.50 -11.48 30.82
N GLU A 605 17.93 -12.58 30.37
CA GLU A 605 18.66 -13.71 29.83
C GLU A 605 18.60 -13.70 28.31
N VAL A 606 19.75 -13.76 27.64
CA VAL A 606 19.87 -13.89 26.20
C VAL A 606 20.48 -15.25 25.90
N VAL A 607 19.72 -16.11 25.26
CA VAL A 607 20.19 -17.41 24.78
C VAL A 607 20.43 -17.29 23.29
N ILE A 608 21.65 -17.52 22.85
CA ILE A 608 22.05 -17.52 21.44
C ILE A 608 22.25 -18.96 21.01
N GLU A 609 21.47 -19.37 20.02
CA GLU A 609 21.65 -20.66 19.38
C GLU A 609 22.33 -20.43 18.03
N TYR A 610 23.46 -21.10 17.82
CA TYR A 610 24.24 -21.01 16.59
C TYR A 610 23.81 -22.07 15.58
N GLU A 611 24.13 -21.85 14.31
CA GLU A 611 23.81 -22.76 13.19
C GLU A 611 24.40 -24.19 13.37
N ASP A 612 25.45 -24.32 14.16
CA ASP A 612 26.08 -25.60 14.50
C ASP A 612 25.39 -26.33 15.67
N GLY A 613 24.28 -25.74 16.20
CA GLY A 613 23.55 -26.28 17.33
C GLY A 613 24.19 -25.98 18.70
N SER A 614 25.30 -25.27 18.73
CA SER A 614 25.87 -24.78 20.01
C SER A 614 25.04 -23.61 20.56
N THR A 615 25.05 -23.48 21.89
CA THR A 615 24.32 -22.41 22.58
C THR A 615 25.22 -21.60 23.47
N GLU A 616 25.01 -20.29 23.50
CA GLU A 616 25.63 -19.36 24.44
C GLU A 616 24.55 -18.64 25.24
N THR A 617 24.67 -18.61 26.57
CA THR A 617 23.74 -17.91 27.44
C THR A 617 24.44 -16.73 28.10
N ARG A 618 23.82 -15.57 28.06
CA ARG A 618 24.24 -14.35 28.76
C ARG A 618 23.13 -13.88 29.67
N PHE A 619 23.45 -13.63 30.93
CA PHE A 619 22.53 -13.08 31.89
C PHE A 619 23.00 -11.68 32.34
N ILE A 620 22.10 -10.72 32.32
CA ILE A 620 22.32 -9.35 32.77
C ILE A 620 21.45 -9.13 34.00
N ASP A 621 22.09 -9.09 35.15
CA ASP A 621 21.40 -8.77 36.43
C ASP A 621 21.05 -7.27 36.43
N LEU A 622 19.82 -6.95 36.76
CA LEU A 622 19.27 -5.59 36.66
C LEU A 622 19.14 -4.89 38.00
N PHE A 623 19.29 -5.62 39.10
CA PHE A 623 19.13 -5.05 40.44
C PHE A 623 20.17 -5.62 41.43
#